data_653643b9d3d75a55b8a33581aefe076f
#
_entry.id   653643b9d3d75a55b8a33581aefe076f
#
_cell.length_a   1.000
_cell.length_b   1.000
_cell.length_c   1.000
_cell.angle_alpha   90.00
_cell.angle_beta   90.00
_cell.angle_gamma   90.00
#
_symmetry.space_group_name_H-M   'P 1'
#
loop_
_entity.id
_entity.type
_entity.pdbx_description
1 polymer ?
#
loop_
_entity_poly.entity_id
_entity_poly.type
_entity_poly.pdbx_seq_one_letter_code
_entity_poly.pdbx_strand_id
1 'polypeptide(L)'
;MIGANDVLKFSSLLAEEMAALVRRVQSSLVLVRGRRYGAGAGIIWDSDGLILTNNHVVGRQTPFVLLGDDREFEARLVARDPEIDLALLQIPAQDLPAASIADSNHLKVGELVFALGHPWGQRGYVTRGVVSALSQAQTSGKRGRIPIIRTDAPLAPGNSGGPLVNAAGAVIGINTLIVGGDQGVAIPSYLASEFVASSGFAKHFVKEREPAEAII
;
A
#
# COMPACT_ATOMS: atom_id res chain seq x y z
N MET A 1 -7.64 -26.02 30.28
CA MET A 1 -8.35 -24.73 30.36
C MET A 1 -7.31 -23.62 30.30
N ILE A 2 -7.43 -22.69 29.37
CA ILE A 2 -6.54 -21.52 29.29
C ILE A 2 -6.93 -20.60 30.45
N GLY A 3 -5.98 -20.24 31.33
CA GLY A 3 -6.23 -19.39 32.47
C GLY A 3 -6.48 -17.93 32.07
N ALA A 4 -7.20 -17.17 32.90
CA ALA A 4 -7.46 -15.74 32.64
C ALA A 4 -6.16 -14.92 32.44
N ASN A 5 -5.10 -15.25 33.17
CA ASN A 5 -3.78 -14.61 33.02
C ASN A 5 -3.12 -14.91 31.66
N ASP A 6 -3.35 -16.10 31.08
CA ASP A 6 -2.80 -16.45 29.76
C ASP A 6 -3.52 -15.70 28.65
N VAL A 7 -4.84 -15.51 28.78
CA VAL A 7 -5.64 -14.68 27.86
C VAL A 7 -5.19 -13.22 27.90
N LEU A 8 -4.96 -12.66 29.08
CA LEU A 8 -4.48 -11.28 29.21
C LEU A 8 -3.08 -11.10 28.62
N LYS A 9 -2.16 -12.02 28.86
CA LYS A 9 -0.82 -12.00 28.26
C LYS A 9 -0.87 -12.09 26.73
N PHE A 10 -1.69 -12.99 26.20
CA PHE A 10 -1.88 -13.12 24.76
C PHE A 10 -2.44 -11.84 24.13
N SER A 11 -3.47 -11.23 24.77
CA SER A 11 -4.07 -9.99 24.28
C SER A 11 -3.09 -8.82 24.27
N SER A 12 -2.25 -8.70 25.32
CA SER A 12 -1.21 -7.67 25.41
C SER A 12 -0.16 -7.85 24.31
N LEU A 13 0.34 -9.07 24.14
CA LEU A 13 1.33 -9.39 23.11
C LEU A 13 0.78 -9.10 21.70
N LEU A 14 -0.45 -9.50 21.43
CA LEU A 14 -1.10 -9.23 20.14
C LEU A 14 -1.21 -7.73 19.86
N ALA A 15 -1.61 -6.95 20.86
CA ALA A 15 -1.72 -5.50 20.71
C ALA A 15 -0.36 -4.82 20.45
N GLU A 16 0.69 -5.28 21.16
CA GLU A 16 2.06 -4.79 20.96
C GLU A 16 2.58 -5.12 19.56
N GLU A 17 2.39 -6.35 19.08
CA GLU A 17 2.81 -6.79 17.73
C GLU A 17 2.07 -6.03 16.64
N MET A 18 0.75 -5.81 16.78
CA MET A 18 -0.01 -5.00 15.83
C MET A 18 0.47 -3.56 15.79
N ALA A 19 0.75 -2.94 16.95
CA ALA A 19 1.29 -1.60 16.99
C ALA A 19 2.70 -1.51 16.38
N ALA A 20 3.54 -2.52 16.59
CA ALA A 20 4.87 -2.61 15.99
C ALA A 20 4.79 -2.76 14.45
N LEU A 21 3.88 -3.60 13.95
CA LEU A 21 3.61 -3.74 12.53
C LEU A 21 3.21 -2.39 11.92
N VAL A 22 2.24 -1.70 12.52
CA VAL A 22 1.77 -0.40 12.03
C VAL A 22 2.91 0.61 11.96
N ARG A 23 3.72 0.74 13.03
CA ARG A 23 4.89 1.66 13.02
C ARG A 23 5.87 1.34 11.91
N ARG A 24 6.17 0.05 11.66
CA ARG A 24 7.06 -0.39 10.59
C ARG A 24 6.50 0.00 9.21
N VAL A 25 5.22 -0.20 8.95
CA VAL A 25 4.59 0.16 7.68
C VAL A 25 4.51 1.68 7.51
N GLN A 26 4.21 2.41 8.59
CA GLN A 26 4.16 3.87 8.57
C GLN A 26 5.49 4.53 8.17
N SER A 27 6.64 3.89 8.42
CA SER A 27 7.93 4.43 8.00
C SER A 27 8.07 4.54 6.48
N SER A 28 7.42 3.67 5.72
CA SER A 28 7.41 3.70 4.25
C SER A 28 6.21 4.43 3.65
N LEU A 29 5.29 4.95 4.49
CA LEU A 29 4.10 5.65 4.05
C LEU A 29 4.40 7.15 3.86
N VAL A 30 3.99 7.72 2.73
CA VAL A 30 4.17 9.13 2.42
C VAL A 30 2.85 9.79 2.07
N LEU A 31 2.73 11.10 2.34
CA LEU A 31 1.63 11.92 1.86
C LEU A 31 1.98 12.45 0.47
N VAL A 32 1.10 12.21 -0.50
CA VAL A 32 1.21 12.76 -1.85
C VAL A 32 0.15 13.83 -2.03
N ARG A 33 0.55 15.05 -2.42
CA ARG A 33 -0.37 16.15 -2.61
C ARG A 33 -0.07 16.96 -3.87
N GLY A 34 -1.11 17.46 -4.54
CA GLY A 34 -0.99 18.48 -5.57
C GLY A 34 -0.98 19.91 -4.96
N ARG A 35 -0.62 20.91 -5.78
CA ARG A 35 -0.57 22.30 -5.30
C ARG A 35 -1.90 22.89 -4.83
N ARG A 36 -3.05 22.43 -5.33
CA ARG A 36 -4.35 23.06 -5.09
C ARG A 36 -5.46 22.16 -4.58
N TYR A 37 -5.49 20.87 -4.94
CA TYR A 37 -6.60 19.99 -4.61
C TYR A 37 -6.14 18.53 -4.48
N GLY A 38 -6.66 17.87 -3.45
CA GLY A 38 -6.50 16.46 -3.23
C GLY A 38 -5.16 16.10 -2.59
N ALA A 39 -5.27 15.28 -1.58
CA ALA A 39 -4.14 14.59 -0.99
C ALA A 39 -4.48 13.11 -0.97
N GLY A 40 -3.48 12.29 -1.21
CA GLY A 40 -3.54 10.84 -1.09
C GLY A 40 -2.31 10.34 -0.35
N ALA A 41 -2.16 9.07 -0.33
CA ALA A 41 -1.00 8.40 0.21
C ALA A 41 -0.08 7.91 -0.93
N GLY A 42 1.12 7.53 -0.57
CA GLY A 42 2.06 6.81 -1.41
C GLY A 42 2.92 5.90 -0.57
N ILE A 43 3.67 5.05 -1.25
CA ILE A 43 4.56 4.08 -0.64
C ILE A 43 5.98 4.33 -1.14
N ILE A 44 6.95 4.40 -0.26
CA ILE A 44 8.36 4.35 -0.63
C ILE A 44 8.62 2.96 -1.18
N TRP A 45 8.73 2.87 -2.51
CA TRP A 45 8.91 1.60 -3.22
C TRP A 45 10.37 1.16 -3.23
N ASP A 46 11.27 2.13 -3.35
CA ASP A 46 12.71 1.91 -3.36
C ASP A 46 13.40 2.97 -2.49
N SER A 47 14.50 2.59 -1.85
CA SER A 47 15.30 3.48 -0.96
C SER A 47 15.88 4.69 -1.68
N ASP A 48 16.02 4.65 -3.01
CA ASP A 48 16.55 5.74 -3.84
C ASP A 48 15.46 6.79 -4.22
N GLY A 49 14.35 6.82 -3.48
CA GLY A 49 13.34 7.86 -3.63
C GLY A 49 12.25 7.56 -4.67
N LEU A 50 12.07 6.29 -5.02
CA LEU A 50 10.97 5.88 -5.88
C LEU A 50 9.70 5.70 -5.06
N ILE A 51 8.64 6.42 -5.43
CA ILE A 51 7.36 6.45 -4.70
C ILE A 51 6.26 5.92 -5.62
N LEU A 52 5.51 4.91 -5.17
CA LEU A 52 4.32 4.41 -5.85
C LEU A 52 3.07 5.02 -5.22
N THR A 53 2.13 5.45 -6.06
CA THR A 53 0.82 5.99 -5.65
C THR A 53 -0.23 5.72 -6.73
N ASN A 54 -1.47 6.18 -6.54
CA ASN A 54 -2.48 6.12 -7.60
C ASN A 54 -2.31 7.24 -8.63
N ASN A 55 -2.69 6.94 -9.88
CA ASN A 55 -2.69 7.89 -10.96
C ASN A 55 -3.63 9.08 -10.71
N HIS A 56 -4.82 8.83 -10.15
CA HIS A 56 -5.79 9.89 -9.85
C HIS A 56 -5.31 10.84 -8.74
N VAL A 57 -4.43 10.40 -7.83
CA VAL A 57 -3.83 11.22 -6.77
C VAL A 57 -2.89 12.28 -7.36
N VAL A 58 -2.12 11.92 -8.39
CA VAL A 58 -1.11 12.81 -8.99
C VAL A 58 -1.75 13.93 -9.83
N GLY A 59 -2.89 13.65 -10.49
CA GLY A 59 -3.55 14.64 -11.34
C GLY A 59 -2.67 15.15 -12.49
N ARG A 60 -2.79 16.44 -12.81
CA ARG A 60 -2.04 17.11 -13.90
C ARG A 60 -0.95 18.07 -13.43
N GLN A 61 -0.82 18.25 -12.13
CA GLN A 61 0.13 19.20 -11.52
C GLN A 61 1.36 18.46 -11.00
N THR A 62 2.45 19.21 -10.80
CA THR A 62 3.63 18.69 -10.12
C THR A 62 3.26 18.26 -8.70
N PRO A 63 3.42 16.97 -8.35
CA PRO A 63 3.10 16.49 -7.02
C PRO A 63 4.21 16.85 -6.02
N PHE A 64 3.81 16.96 -4.74
CA PHE A 64 4.72 17.04 -3.61
C PHE A 64 4.58 15.78 -2.78
N VAL A 65 5.71 15.28 -2.28
CA VAL A 65 5.79 14.12 -1.40
C VAL A 65 6.30 14.60 -0.05
N LEU A 66 5.51 14.37 1.00
CA LEU A 66 5.88 14.64 2.38
C LEU A 66 6.17 13.31 3.08
N LEU A 67 7.40 13.15 3.55
CA LEU A 67 7.86 11.96 4.26
C LEU A 67 7.36 11.92 5.72
N GLY A 68 7.52 10.78 6.37
CA GLY A 68 7.16 10.60 7.77
C GLY A 68 7.95 11.49 8.75
N ASP A 69 9.14 11.93 8.37
CA ASP A 69 10.05 12.79 9.12
C ASP A 69 9.92 14.29 8.78
N ASP A 70 8.81 14.70 8.16
CA ASP A 70 8.48 16.07 7.77
C ASP A 70 9.31 16.68 6.64
N ARG A 71 10.22 15.94 6.01
CA ARG A 71 10.87 16.39 4.78
C ARG A 71 9.88 16.39 3.63
N GLU A 72 9.82 17.48 2.89
CA GLU A 72 8.96 17.63 1.72
C GLU A 72 9.80 17.82 0.45
N PHE A 73 9.39 17.14 -0.61
CA PHE A 73 10.05 17.17 -1.91
C PHE A 73 9.06 17.42 -3.03
N GLU A 74 9.45 18.24 -3.98
CA GLU A 74 8.80 18.29 -5.29
C GLU A 74 9.16 16.97 -6.01
N ALA A 75 8.15 16.25 -6.48
CA ALA A 75 8.34 14.94 -7.09
C ALA A 75 8.18 15.01 -8.61
N ARG A 76 9.02 14.26 -9.32
CA ARG A 76 8.91 14.09 -10.76
C ARG A 76 8.07 12.85 -11.08
N LEU A 77 7.01 13.02 -11.86
CA LEU A 77 6.27 11.88 -12.42
C LEU A 77 7.16 11.16 -13.45
N VAL A 78 7.46 9.87 -13.20
CA VAL A 78 8.35 9.08 -14.05
C VAL A 78 7.62 8.02 -14.88
N ALA A 79 6.49 7.52 -14.38
CA ALA A 79 5.60 6.63 -15.12
C ALA A 79 4.16 6.76 -14.61
N ARG A 80 3.19 6.46 -15.46
CA ARG A 80 1.78 6.33 -15.06
C ARG A 80 1.05 5.34 -15.96
N ASP A 81 0.09 4.65 -15.37
CA ASP A 81 -0.86 3.80 -16.08
C ASP A 81 -2.29 4.11 -15.58
N PRO A 82 -3.06 4.90 -16.34
CA PRO A 82 -4.44 5.23 -15.97
C PRO A 82 -5.40 4.05 -15.96
N GLU A 83 -5.10 2.95 -16.68
CA GLU A 83 -5.99 1.79 -16.75
C GLU A 83 -5.97 0.96 -15.46
N ILE A 84 -4.81 0.91 -14.80
CA ILE A 84 -4.66 0.25 -13.49
C ILE A 84 -4.58 1.26 -12.34
N ASP A 85 -4.78 2.56 -12.64
CA ASP A 85 -4.75 3.66 -11.67
C ASP A 85 -3.46 3.73 -10.83
N LEU A 86 -2.30 3.52 -11.46
CA LEU A 86 -0.99 3.64 -10.79
C LEU A 86 -0.14 4.76 -11.39
N ALA A 87 0.66 5.39 -10.54
CA ALA A 87 1.68 6.37 -10.90
C ALA A 87 2.94 6.17 -10.07
N LEU A 88 4.08 6.41 -10.71
CA LEU A 88 5.40 6.30 -10.14
C LEU A 88 6.06 7.68 -10.11
N LEU A 89 6.51 8.10 -8.96
CA LEU A 89 7.14 9.37 -8.69
C LEU A 89 8.58 9.16 -8.28
N GLN A 90 9.46 10.12 -8.60
CA GLN A 90 10.84 10.16 -8.15
C GLN A 90 11.07 11.45 -7.34
N ILE A 91 11.62 11.30 -6.13
CA ILE A 91 12.09 12.41 -5.30
C ILE A 91 13.63 12.35 -5.15
N PRO A 92 14.32 13.49 -4.95
CA PRO A 92 15.78 13.53 -4.77
C PRO A 92 16.17 13.21 -3.30
N ALA A 93 15.86 11.97 -2.87
CA ALA A 93 16.20 11.45 -1.54
C ALA A 93 16.71 10.02 -1.66
N GLN A 94 17.57 9.63 -0.72
CA GLN A 94 18.19 8.31 -0.64
C GLN A 94 18.09 7.75 0.77
N ASP A 95 18.43 6.49 0.94
CA ASP A 95 18.40 5.77 2.21
C ASP A 95 17.02 5.81 2.89
N LEU A 96 15.96 5.82 2.07
CA LEU A 96 14.59 5.83 2.55
C LEU A 96 14.16 4.42 2.99
N PRO A 97 13.27 4.32 4.00
CA PRO A 97 12.73 3.04 4.44
C PRO A 97 11.72 2.50 3.41
N ALA A 98 12.20 1.70 2.47
CA ALA A 98 11.35 1.07 1.45
C ALA A 98 10.39 0.05 2.07
N ALA A 99 9.18 -0.05 1.49
CA ALA A 99 8.18 -1.01 1.92
C ALA A 99 8.58 -2.45 1.56
N SER A 100 8.26 -3.40 2.44
CA SER A 100 8.30 -4.82 2.09
C SER A 100 7.10 -5.15 1.19
N ILE A 101 7.33 -5.80 0.05
CA ILE A 101 6.31 -6.15 -0.93
C ILE A 101 6.13 -7.67 -0.95
N ALA A 102 4.91 -8.15 -0.69
CA ALA A 102 4.57 -9.57 -0.81
C ALA A 102 4.00 -9.88 -2.19
N ASP A 103 4.13 -11.12 -2.62
CA ASP A 103 3.46 -11.63 -3.82
C ASP A 103 1.97 -11.90 -3.52
N SER A 104 1.10 -11.09 -4.11
CA SER A 104 -0.35 -11.21 -3.93
C SER A 104 -1.02 -12.26 -4.83
N ASN A 105 -0.29 -13.04 -5.62
CA ASN A 105 -0.86 -14.12 -6.43
C ASN A 105 -1.44 -15.28 -5.59
N HIS A 106 -0.99 -15.42 -4.35
CA HIS A 106 -1.38 -16.50 -3.45
C HIS A 106 -2.34 -16.10 -2.33
N LEU A 107 -2.87 -14.86 -2.39
CA LEU A 107 -3.83 -14.37 -1.39
C LEU A 107 -5.07 -15.25 -1.32
N LYS A 108 -5.63 -15.36 -0.11
CA LYS A 108 -6.86 -16.08 0.17
C LYS A 108 -7.91 -15.16 0.79
N VAL A 109 -9.16 -15.39 0.44
CA VAL A 109 -10.29 -14.73 1.12
C VAL A 109 -10.28 -15.11 2.60
N GLY A 110 -10.48 -14.11 3.47
CA GLY A 110 -10.40 -14.25 4.92
C GLY A 110 -9.05 -13.90 5.54
N GLU A 111 -7.99 -13.66 4.75
CA GLU A 111 -6.71 -13.20 5.30
C GLU A 111 -6.85 -11.81 5.93
N LEU A 112 -6.27 -11.64 7.13
CA LEU A 112 -6.25 -10.37 7.86
C LEU A 112 -5.41 -9.34 7.10
N VAL A 113 -5.97 -8.15 6.97
CA VAL A 113 -5.30 -7.02 6.28
C VAL A 113 -5.41 -5.73 7.06
N PHE A 114 -4.46 -4.82 6.80
CA PHE A 114 -4.46 -3.46 7.32
C PHE A 114 -4.32 -2.49 6.14
N ALA A 115 -5.20 -1.49 6.10
CA ALA A 115 -5.10 -0.41 5.12
C ALA A 115 -4.55 0.84 5.80
N LEU A 116 -3.48 1.41 5.24
CA LEU A 116 -2.87 2.63 5.77
C LEU A 116 -2.98 3.78 4.76
N GLY A 117 -3.02 5.00 5.29
CA GLY A 117 -3.09 6.21 4.47
C GLY A 117 -3.15 7.49 5.31
N HIS A 118 -3.61 8.56 4.66
CA HIS A 118 -3.70 9.89 5.25
C HIS A 118 -5.10 10.50 5.08
N PRO A 119 -6.17 9.85 5.59
CA PRO A 119 -7.53 10.33 5.39
C PRO A 119 -7.67 11.76 5.93
N TRP A 120 -8.25 12.65 5.11
CA TRP A 120 -8.42 14.08 5.42
C TRP A 120 -7.15 14.79 5.88
N GLY A 121 -5.96 14.30 5.47
CA GLY A 121 -4.66 14.83 5.90
C GLY A 121 -4.21 14.36 7.29
N GLN A 122 -4.96 13.50 7.97
CA GLN A 122 -4.53 12.86 9.21
C GLN A 122 -3.47 11.81 8.88
N ARG A 123 -2.27 12.02 9.41
CA ARG A 123 -1.13 11.18 9.05
C ARG A 123 -1.16 9.81 9.74
N GLY A 124 -0.80 8.80 8.97
CA GLY A 124 -0.54 7.46 9.48
C GLY A 124 -1.77 6.73 10.00
N TYR A 125 -2.95 7.05 9.47
CA TYR A 125 -4.18 6.39 9.86
C TYR A 125 -4.18 4.92 9.39
N VAL A 126 -4.68 4.04 10.24
CA VAL A 126 -4.78 2.60 9.95
C VAL A 126 -6.19 2.10 10.20
N THR A 127 -6.68 1.28 9.31
CA THR A 127 -7.87 0.46 9.47
C THR A 127 -7.52 -1.00 9.28
N ARG A 128 -8.36 -1.91 9.79
CA ARG A 128 -8.18 -3.36 9.64
C ARG A 128 -9.43 -4.00 9.08
N GLY A 129 -9.24 -5.11 8.41
CA GLY A 129 -10.30 -5.94 7.86
C GLY A 129 -9.72 -7.26 7.37
N VAL A 130 -10.43 -7.88 6.43
CA VAL A 130 -9.97 -9.09 5.76
C VAL A 130 -10.03 -8.91 4.24
N VAL A 131 -9.37 -9.80 3.50
CA VAL A 131 -9.63 -9.98 2.08
C VAL A 131 -11.04 -10.53 1.93
N SER A 132 -11.98 -9.71 1.46
CA SER A 132 -13.40 -10.10 1.31
C SER A 132 -13.65 -10.86 0.01
N ALA A 133 -12.94 -10.50 -1.07
CA ALA A 133 -12.99 -11.18 -2.36
C ALA A 133 -11.77 -10.87 -3.23
N LEU A 134 -11.44 -11.80 -4.11
CA LEU A 134 -10.54 -11.60 -5.23
C LEU A 134 -11.39 -11.56 -6.50
N SER A 135 -11.37 -10.46 -7.24
CA SER A 135 -12.28 -10.23 -8.36
C SER A 135 -11.62 -9.43 -9.48
N GLN A 136 -12.39 -9.03 -10.46
CA GLN A 136 -11.92 -8.19 -11.56
C GLN A 136 -12.79 -6.94 -11.67
N ALA A 137 -12.16 -5.81 -12.01
CA ALA A 137 -12.83 -4.57 -12.34
C ALA A 137 -12.72 -4.30 -13.85
N GLN A 138 -13.78 -3.72 -14.42
CA GLN A 138 -13.78 -3.27 -15.81
C GLN A 138 -12.96 -1.98 -15.91
N THR A 139 -12.03 -1.91 -16.88
CA THR A 139 -11.32 -0.68 -17.22
C THR A 139 -11.98 0.02 -18.39
N SER A 140 -11.75 1.32 -18.52
CA SER A 140 -12.19 2.09 -19.71
C SER A 140 -11.26 1.97 -20.91
N GLY A 141 -10.14 1.29 -20.75
CA GLY A 141 -9.07 1.18 -21.75
C GLY A 141 -9.03 -0.17 -22.47
N LYS A 142 -7.87 -0.45 -23.09
CA LYS A 142 -7.65 -1.64 -23.92
C LYS A 142 -7.48 -2.94 -23.11
N ARG A 143 -7.13 -2.85 -21.81
CA ARG A 143 -6.94 -4.03 -20.94
C ARG A 143 -8.24 -4.79 -20.67
N GLY A 144 -9.40 -4.11 -20.82
CA GLY A 144 -10.71 -4.68 -20.60
C GLY A 144 -10.98 -4.92 -19.11
N ARG A 145 -10.36 -5.90 -18.48
CA ARG A 145 -10.51 -6.22 -17.06
C ARG A 145 -9.15 -6.30 -16.36
N ILE A 146 -9.10 -5.83 -15.13
CA ILE A 146 -7.92 -5.93 -14.26
C ILE A 146 -8.29 -6.65 -12.95
N PRO A 147 -7.39 -7.44 -12.38
CA PRO A 147 -7.57 -8.03 -11.08
C PRO A 147 -7.60 -6.96 -9.99
N ILE A 148 -8.45 -7.18 -8.98
CA ILE A 148 -8.56 -6.33 -7.79
C ILE A 148 -8.73 -7.18 -6.54
N ILE A 149 -8.24 -6.66 -5.42
CA ILE A 149 -8.50 -7.15 -4.07
C ILE A 149 -9.65 -6.35 -3.48
N ARG A 150 -10.67 -7.02 -2.95
CA ARG A 150 -11.72 -6.38 -2.16
C ARG A 150 -11.49 -6.65 -0.68
N THR A 151 -11.71 -5.64 0.13
CA THR A 151 -11.57 -5.70 1.59
C THR A 151 -12.70 -4.97 2.28
N ASP A 152 -13.08 -5.41 3.46
CA ASP A 152 -13.98 -4.73 4.38
C ASP A 152 -13.24 -3.77 5.33
N ALA A 153 -11.91 -3.65 5.21
CA ALA A 153 -11.16 -2.60 5.91
C ALA A 153 -11.69 -1.22 5.46
N PRO A 154 -12.18 -0.38 6.38
CA PRO A 154 -12.74 0.92 6.02
C PRO A 154 -11.70 1.79 5.32
N LEU A 155 -12.03 2.29 4.13
CA LEU A 155 -11.24 3.26 3.40
C LEU A 155 -11.95 4.62 3.39
N ALA A 156 -11.17 5.70 3.26
CA ALA A 156 -11.66 7.06 3.15
C ALA A 156 -10.80 7.85 2.15
N PRO A 157 -11.27 9.01 1.64
CA PRO A 157 -10.46 9.91 0.83
C PRO A 157 -9.15 10.25 1.55
N GLY A 158 -8.01 9.96 0.90
CA GLY A 158 -6.67 10.05 1.47
C GLY A 158 -6.00 8.69 1.75
N ASN A 159 -6.74 7.57 1.72
CA ASN A 159 -6.14 6.23 1.71
C ASN A 159 -5.64 5.84 0.31
N SER A 160 -6.16 6.46 -0.77
CA SER A 160 -5.74 6.19 -2.14
C SER A 160 -4.23 6.34 -2.31
N GLY A 161 -3.59 5.35 -2.92
CA GLY A 161 -2.14 5.26 -3.10
C GLY A 161 -1.38 4.68 -1.91
N GLY A 162 -2.02 4.55 -0.75
CA GLY A 162 -1.44 3.90 0.42
C GLY A 162 -1.48 2.37 0.35
N PRO A 163 -0.72 1.68 1.22
CA PRO A 163 -0.62 0.23 1.19
C PRO A 163 -1.83 -0.46 1.82
N LEU A 164 -2.24 -1.58 1.23
CA LEU A 164 -2.93 -2.66 1.88
C LEU A 164 -1.88 -3.71 2.24
N VAL A 165 -1.71 -4.02 3.53
CA VAL A 165 -0.69 -4.96 4.00
C VAL A 165 -1.30 -6.18 4.66
N ASN A 166 -0.58 -7.30 4.62
CA ASN A 166 -0.93 -8.52 5.34
C ASN A 166 -0.50 -8.46 6.82
N ALA A 167 -0.76 -9.52 7.57
CA ALA A 167 -0.39 -9.63 8.98
C ALA A 167 1.12 -9.62 9.27
N ALA A 168 1.97 -9.78 8.26
CA ALA A 168 3.42 -9.59 8.37
C ALA A 168 3.87 -8.14 8.10
N GLY A 169 2.95 -7.26 7.70
CA GLY A 169 3.25 -5.87 7.33
C GLY A 169 3.81 -5.70 5.92
N ALA A 170 3.74 -6.75 5.09
CA ALA A 170 4.14 -6.68 3.70
C ALA A 170 2.98 -6.21 2.81
N VAL A 171 3.26 -5.37 1.84
CA VAL A 171 2.28 -4.80 0.91
C VAL A 171 1.76 -5.89 -0.03
N ILE A 172 0.45 -6.12 0.00
CA ILE A 172 -0.27 -7.03 -0.89
C ILE A 172 -1.11 -6.29 -1.91
N GLY A 173 -1.29 -4.99 -1.76
CA GLY A 173 -2.03 -4.16 -2.70
C GLY A 173 -1.90 -2.67 -2.43
N ILE A 174 -2.37 -1.87 -3.39
CA ILE A 174 -2.41 -0.40 -3.33
C ILE A 174 -3.87 0.02 -3.24
N ASN A 175 -4.26 0.65 -2.12
CA ASN A 175 -5.63 1.14 -1.91
C ASN A 175 -6.00 2.14 -3.00
N THR A 176 -7.18 2.02 -3.62
CA THR A 176 -7.57 2.92 -4.70
C THR A 176 -8.98 3.48 -4.55
N LEU A 177 -9.99 2.66 -4.45
CA LEU A 177 -11.40 3.06 -4.53
C LEU A 177 -12.23 2.48 -3.39
N ILE A 178 -13.44 3.04 -3.23
CA ILE A 178 -14.53 2.45 -2.45
C ILE A 178 -15.67 2.13 -3.43
N VAL A 179 -16.16 0.90 -3.40
CA VAL A 179 -17.26 0.43 -4.24
C VAL A 179 -18.46 0.05 -3.37
N GLY A 180 -19.66 0.48 -3.78
CA GLY A 180 -20.90 0.16 -3.03
C GLY A 180 -21.03 0.87 -1.68
N GLY A 181 -20.14 1.82 -1.37
CA GLY A 181 -20.19 2.64 -0.15
C GLY A 181 -19.46 2.04 1.07
N ASP A 182 -19.14 0.75 1.05
CA ASP A 182 -18.58 0.03 2.20
C ASP A 182 -17.40 -0.92 1.88
N GLN A 183 -17.14 -1.19 0.60
CA GLN A 183 -16.05 -2.09 0.21
C GLN A 183 -14.84 -1.34 -0.33
N GLY A 184 -13.71 -1.51 0.34
CA GLY A 184 -12.42 -1.05 -0.13
C GLY A 184 -11.92 -1.89 -1.31
N VAL A 185 -11.27 -1.24 -2.27
CA VAL A 185 -10.62 -1.87 -3.42
C VAL A 185 -9.15 -1.52 -3.42
N ALA A 186 -8.30 -2.52 -3.67
CA ALA A 186 -6.88 -2.33 -3.87
C ALA A 186 -6.40 -3.02 -5.15
N ILE A 187 -5.41 -2.42 -5.79
CA ILE A 187 -4.68 -2.99 -6.92
C ILE A 187 -3.69 -4.01 -6.36
N PRO A 188 -3.65 -5.27 -6.84
CA PRO A 188 -2.73 -6.29 -6.34
C PRO A 188 -1.27 -5.89 -6.46
N SER A 189 -0.44 -6.26 -5.48
CA SER A 189 0.98 -5.92 -5.44
C SER A 189 1.77 -6.51 -6.60
N TYR A 190 1.43 -7.71 -7.10
CA TYR A 190 2.09 -8.27 -8.26
C TYR A 190 1.89 -7.40 -9.51
N LEU A 191 0.68 -6.85 -9.71
CA LEU A 191 0.40 -5.94 -10.84
C LEU A 191 1.13 -4.61 -10.68
N ALA A 192 1.24 -4.11 -9.44
CA ALA A 192 2.05 -2.94 -9.12
C ALA A 192 3.55 -3.18 -9.40
N SER A 193 4.06 -4.37 -9.05
CA SER A 193 5.44 -4.78 -9.31
C SER A 193 5.73 -4.88 -10.81
N GLU A 194 4.82 -5.44 -11.60
CA GLU A 194 4.93 -5.50 -13.06
C GLU A 194 4.96 -4.08 -13.68
N PHE A 195 4.10 -3.18 -13.19
CA PHE A 195 4.10 -1.80 -13.62
C PHE A 195 5.43 -1.10 -13.34
N VAL A 196 5.95 -1.23 -12.12
CA VAL A 196 7.25 -0.65 -11.74
C VAL A 196 8.37 -1.26 -12.57
N ALA A 197 8.42 -2.58 -12.76
CA ALA A 197 9.43 -3.25 -13.58
C ALA A 197 9.40 -2.77 -15.03
N SER A 198 8.21 -2.59 -15.61
CA SER A 198 8.05 -2.14 -17.02
C SER A 198 8.43 -0.66 -17.22
N SER A 199 8.46 0.14 -16.15
CA SER A 199 8.81 1.57 -16.22
C SER A 199 10.30 1.85 -16.47
N GLY A 200 11.17 0.84 -16.31
CA GLY A 200 12.63 0.97 -16.42
C GLY A 200 13.31 1.66 -15.22
N PHE A 201 12.55 2.02 -14.17
CA PHE A 201 13.07 2.65 -12.95
C PHE A 201 13.34 1.66 -11.82
N ALA A 202 12.94 0.40 -11.92
CA ALA A 202 13.21 -0.61 -10.93
C ALA A 202 14.69 -1.03 -10.96
N LYS A 203 15.45 -0.61 -9.97
CA LYS A 203 16.75 -1.20 -9.67
C LYS A 203 16.51 -2.40 -8.77
N HIS A 204 16.62 -3.61 -9.32
CA HIS A 204 16.73 -4.90 -8.62
C HIS A 204 15.58 -5.28 -7.67
N PHE A 205 14.59 -5.97 -8.21
CA PHE A 205 13.73 -6.86 -7.44
C PHE A 205 14.57 -8.07 -6.99
N VAL A 206 15.10 -8.06 -5.78
CA VAL A 206 15.57 -9.28 -5.13
C VAL A 206 14.32 -10.03 -4.69
N LYS A 207 14.00 -11.11 -5.40
CA LYS A 207 13.01 -12.09 -4.99
C LYS A 207 13.51 -12.70 -3.68
N GLU A 208 13.03 -12.24 -2.52
CA GLU A 208 13.28 -12.93 -1.27
C GLU A 208 12.74 -14.35 -1.43
N ARG A 209 13.64 -15.33 -1.39
CA ARG A 209 13.29 -16.73 -1.32
C ARG A 209 12.57 -16.94 0.01
N GLU A 210 11.39 -17.54 -0.04
CA GLU A 210 10.73 -18.07 1.15
C GLU A 210 11.77 -18.85 1.99
N PRO A 211 11.78 -18.65 3.32
CA PRO A 211 12.57 -19.52 4.18
C PRO A 211 12.05 -20.94 3.99
N ALA A 212 12.94 -21.84 3.61
CA ALA A 212 12.64 -23.25 3.47
C ALA A 212 11.90 -23.74 4.72
N GLU A 213 10.77 -24.43 4.50
CA GLU A 213 10.01 -25.09 5.55
C GLU A 213 10.96 -25.87 6.47
N ALA A 214 11.00 -25.45 7.74
CA ALA A 214 11.56 -26.30 8.78
C ALA A 214 10.57 -27.45 9.01
N ILE A 215 10.84 -28.57 8.39
CA ILE A 215 10.22 -29.86 8.70
C ILE A 215 10.67 -30.23 10.10
N ILE A 216 9.76 -30.24 11.06
CA ILE A 216 9.81 -31.07 12.27
C ILE A 216 8.42 -31.68 12.48
#